data_b006482fefa05c01090b4630c7304f80
#
_entry.id   b006482fefa05c01090b4630c7304f80
#
_cell.length_a   1.000
_cell.length_b   1.000
_cell.length_c   1.000
_cell.angle_alpha   90.00
_cell.angle_beta   90.00
_cell.angle_gamma   90.00
#
_symmetry.space_group_name_H-M   'P 1'
#
loop_
_entity.id
_entity.type
_entity.pdbx_description
1 polymer ?
#
loop_
_entity_poly.entity_id
_entity_poly.type
_entity_poly.pdbx_seq_one_letter_code
_entity_poly.pdbx_strand_id
1 'polypeptide(L)'
;MISAGDFRHGITIEYDNNVSQIIILNGNTISEITCRNGMTIEYDNNVYQIIEFQHVKPGKGAAFVRTKLKNIKSGGVVEKTFRPTEKCPQARIDRKDMQYLYEDGDLYYFMDTETYDQVALNSETVGDALKFVKENEMCKICSYNGKVFSVEPPLFVELEITDTEPGFKGDTATGATKPAVVETGATVYVPLFVNQGDKIKIDTRTGEYLSRV
;
A
#
# COMPACT_ATOMS: atom_id res chain seq x y z
N MET A 1 3.83 38.77 15.79
CA MET A 1 5.09 38.61 15.03
C MET A 1 5.97 37.68 15.85
N ILE A 2 6.07 36.41 15.46
CA ILE A 2 6.87 35.41 16.16
C ILE A 2 8.26 35.48 15.55
N SER A 3 9.28 35.62 16.38
CA SER A 3 10.68 35.76 15.98
C SER A 3 11.26 34.42 15.50
N ALA A 4 12.18 34.47 14.54
CA ALA A 4 12.83 33.29 13.94
C ALA A 4 13.69 32.44 14.92
N GLY A 5 13.72 32.81 16.22
CA GLY A 5 14.41 32.10 17.28
C GLY A 5 13.57 31.02 17.99
N ASP A 6 12.25 31.04 17.80
CA ASP A 6 11.31 30.21 18.57
C ASP A 6 11.09 28.80 18.01
N PHE A 7 11.74 28.48 16.90
CA PHE A 7 11.58 27.16 16.20
C PHE A 7 12.43 26.01 16.79
N ARG A 8 13.08 26.20 17.91
CA ARG A 8 13.98 25.18 18.50
C ARG A 8 13.34 24.27 19.55
N HIS A 9 12.13 24.55 19.97
CA HIS A 9 11.41 23.76 20.97
C HIS A 9 9.94 23.67 20.60
N GLY A 10 9.48 22.49 20.27
CA GLY A 10 8.11 21.99 20.19
C GLY A 10 6.99 23.01 19.92
N ILE A 11 6.52 23.08 18.68
CA ILE A 11 5.34 23.87 18.35
C ILE A 11 4.10 23.04 18.67
N THR A 12 3.28 23.57 19.56
CA THR A 12 1.91 23.10 19.80
C THR A 12 1.02 23.69 18.72
N ILE A 13 0.37 22.88 17.91
CA ILE A 13 -0.62 23.34 16.92
C ILE A 13 -2.00 22.82 17.32
N GLU A 14 -2.98 23.71 17.12
CA GLU A 14 -4.33 23.73 17.60
C GLU A 14 -5.22 22.51 17.31
N TYR A 15 -6.25 22.43 18.13
CA TYR A 15 -7.27 21.41 18.23
C TYR A 15 -8.19 21.33 17.01
N ASP A 16 -8.35 20.12 16.50
CA ASP A 16 -9.60 19.68 15.94
C ASP A 16 -9.99 18.39 16.67
N ASN A 17 -11.26 18.14 16.88
CA ASN A 17 -11.81 17.16 17.82
C ASN A 17 -11.42 15.69 17.63
N ASN A 18 -10.50 15.39 16.73
CA ASN A 18 -9.97 14.05 16.44
C ASN A 18 -8.44 13.96 16.49
N VAL A 19 -7.73 14.96 16.99
CA VAL A 19 -6.26 14.95 17.03
C VAL A 19 -5.77 15.27 18.43
N SER A 20 -5.23 14.29 19.13
CA SER A 20 -4.51 14.50 20.39
C SER A 20 -3.10 14.99 20.07
N GLN A 21 -2.79 16.20 20.47
CA GLN A 21 -1.52 16.96 20.43
C GLN A 21 -0.32 16.35 19.68
N ILE A 22 0.22 17.13 18.74
CA ILE A 22 1.49 16.85 18.06
C ILE A 22 2.62 17.56 18.80
N ILE A 23 3.58 16.81 19.33
CA ILE A 23 4.88 17.34 19.74
C ILE A 23 5.92 16.71 18.80
N ILE A 24 6.45 17.50 17.88
CA ILE A 24 7.60 17.09 17.06
C ILE A 24 8.85 17.44 17.88
N LEU A 25 9.49 16.42 18.43
CA LEU A 25 10.81 16.54 19.00
C LEU A 25 11.84 16.08 17.98
N ASN A 26 12.55 17.04 17.41
CA ASN A 26 13.79 16.86 16.63
C ASN A 26 13.87 15.57 15.79
N GLY A 27 13.41 15.66 14.56
CA GLY A 27 13.73 14.76 13.46
C GLY A 27 13.66 13.26 13.78
N ASN A 28 12.71 12.57 13.22
CA ASN A 28 12.63 11.12 13.12
C ASN A 28 12.13 10.29 14.32
N THR A 29 11.65 10.85 15.42
CA THR A 29 11.04 10.06 16.48
C THR A 29 9.60 10.46 16.73
N ILE A 30 8.69 9.48 16.75
CA ILE A 30 7.28 9.66 17.12
C ILE A 30 7.15 9.36 18.61
N SER A 31 6.63 10.32 19.39
CA SER A 31 6.11 10.03 20.73
C SER A 31 4.67 9.55 20.60
N GLU A 32 4.15 8.88 21.62
CA GLU A 32 2.76 8.34 21.68
C GLU A 32 1.67 9.33 21.29
N ILE A 33 1.90 10.63 21.57
CA ILE A 33 0.97 11.72 21.31
C ILE A 33 0.84 12.04 19.81
N THR A 34 1.76 11.52 18.99
CA THR A 34 1.85 11.80 17.56
C THR A 34 1.36 10.64 16.68
N CYS A 35 0.96 9.51 17.27
CA CYS A 35 0.44 8.38 16.50
C CYS A 35 -0.82 8.79 15.73
N ARG A 36 -0.81 8.58 14.41
CA ARG A 36 -1.98 8.72 13.54
C ARG A 36 -2.13 7.47 12.70
N ASN A 37 -3.36 7.15 12.32
CA ASN A 37 -3.60 6.10 11.35
C ASN A 37 -2.89 6.45 10.03
N GLY A 38 -2.25 5.45 9.42
CA GLY A 38 -1.47 5.59 8.20
C GLY A 38 0.01 5.94 8.43
N MET A 39 0.42 6.34 9.63
CA MET A 39 1.84 6.57 9.91
C MET A 39 2.63 5.27 9.94
N THR A 40 3.90 5.36 9.54
CA THR A 40 4.83 4.24 9.55
C THR A 40 5.87 4.43 10.63
N ILE A 41 6.12 3.36 11.39
CA ILE A 41 7.09 3.32 12.48
C ILE A 41 8.03 2.14 12.31
N GLU A 42 9.26 2.30 12.79
CA GLU A 42 10.18 1.20 12.97
C GLU A 42 10.00 0.60 14.37
N TYR A 43 9.73 -0.69 14.41
CA TYR A 43 9.59 -1.43 15.66
C TYR A 43 10.15 -2.84 15.47
N ASP A 44 11.00 -3.27 16.39
CA ASP A 44 11.63 -4.61 16.40
C ASP A 44 12.27 -4.98 15.03
N ASN A 45 13.08 -4.04 14.48
CA ASN A 45 13.76 -4.15 13.18
C ASN A 45 12.82 -4.38 11.97
N ASN A 46 11.53 -4.08 12.12
CA ASN A 46 10.55 -4.14 11.06
C ASN A 46 9.84 -2.80 10.91
N VAL A 47 9.29 -2.57 9.72
CA VAL A 47 8.49 -1.38 9.45
C VAL A 47 7.01 -1.75 9.52
N TYR A 48 6.28 -0.99 10.32
CA TYR A 48 4.85 -1.16 10.54
C TYR A 48 4.08 0.09 10.20
N GLN A 49 2.90 -0.07 9.63
CA GLN A 49 1.92 0.99 9.47
C GLN A 49 0.90 0.91 10.61
N ILE A 50 0.62 2.04 11.24
CA ILE A 50 -0.43 2.17 12.26
C ILE A 50 -1.78 2.17 11.53
N ILE A 51 -2.57 1.12 11.72
CA ILE A 51 -3.91 1.02 11.12
C ILE A 51 -5.01 1.43 12.10
N GLU A 52 -4.76 1.29 13.41
CA GLU A 52 -5.70 1.71 14.46
C GLU A 52 -4.91 2.08 15.71
N PHE A 53 -5.33 3.11 16.42
CA PHE A 53 -4.81 3.41 17.74
C PHE A 53 -5.94 3.87 18.68
N GLN A 54 -5.79 3.55 19.95
CA GLN A 54 -6.75 3.91 21.00
C GLN A 54 -6.01 4.36 22.26
N HIS A 55 -6.28 5.58 22.70
CA HIS A 55 -5.85 6.04 24.02
C HIS A 55 -6.73 5.46 25.11
N VAL A 56 -6.11 4.79 26.05
CA VAL A 56 -6.80 4.21 27.21
C VAL A 56 -6.31 4.91 28.47
N LYS A 57 -7.24 5.56 29.17
CA LYS A 57 -7.02 6.15 30.50
C LYS A 57 -7.80 5.34 31.52
N PRO A 58 -7.19 4.31 32.14
CA PRO A 58 -7.89 3.55 33.18
C PRO A 58 -8.14 4.44 34.39
N GLY A 59 -9.25 4.21 35.08
CA GLY A 59 -9.60 4.97 36.30
C GLY A 59 -8.57 4.81 37.43
N LYS A 60 -7.81 3.71 37.44
CA LYS A 60 -6.65 3.44 38.29
C LYS A 60 -5.55 2.88 37.43
N GLY A 61 -4.36 3.54 37.42
CA GLY A 61 -3.20 3.12 36.65
C GLY A 61 -2.71 4.17 35.63
N ALA A 62 -1.57 3.91 35.02
CA ALA A 62 -0.99 4.77 34.01
C ALA A 62 -1.77 4.67 32.69
N ALA A 63 -1.90 5.78 31.97
CA ALA A 63 -2.44 5.79 30.61
C ALA A 63 -1.55 4.97 29.67
N PHE A 64 -2.15 4.38 28.64
CA PHE A 64 -1.43 3.67 27.59
C PHE A 64 -2.13 3.83 26.24
N VAL A 65 -1.41 3.56 25.16
CA VAL A 65 -1.94 3.58 23.79
C VAL A 65 -1.92 2.16 23.25
N ARG A 66 -3.09 1.64 22.93
CA ARG A 66 -3.22 0.37 22.20
C ARG A 66 -3.21 0.66 20.71
N THR A 67 -2.37 -0.03 19.96
CA THR A 67 -2.24 0.14 18.51
C THR A 67 -2.37 -1.18 17.79
N LYS A 68 -2.98 -1.15 16.61
CA LYS A 68 -2.86 -2.22 15.63
C LYS A 68 -1.85 -1.79 14.57
N LEU A 69 -0.86 -2.61 14.39
CA LEU A 69 0.29 -2.39 13.52
C LEU A 69 0.26 -3.42 12.40
N LYS A 70 0.19 -2.95 11.15
CA LYS A 70 0.33 -3.81 9.97
C LYS A 70 1.78 -3.82 9.54
N ASN A 71 2.43 -4.98 9.54
CA ASN A 71 3.76 -5.14 8.98
C ASN A 71 3.70 -4.86 7.47
N ILE A 72 4.51 -3.94 6.97
CA ILE A 72 4.46 -3.52 5.57
C ILE A 72 4.99 -4.62 4.64
N LYS A 73 5.98 -5.41 5.10
CA LYS A 73 6.58 -6.48 4.30
C LYS A 73 5.67 -7.72 4.25
N SER A 74 5.22 -8.21 5.39
CA SER A 74 4.47 -9.47 5.50
C SER A 74 2.95 -9.31 5.45
N GLY A 75 2.44 -8.06 5.57
CA GLY A 75 1.00 -7.78 5.67
C GLY A 75 0.36 -8.21 7.01
N GLY A 76 1.08 -8.92 7.85
CA GLY A 76 0.59 -9.40 9.15
C GLY A 76 0.21 -8.25 10.09
N VAL A 77 -0.88 -8.42 10.83
CA VAL A 77 -1.35 -7.42 11.81
C VAL A 77 -1.03 -7.91 13.22
N VAL A 78 -0.41 -7.04 14.01
CA VAL A 78 -0.10 -7.29 15.43
C VAL A 78 -0.68 -6.18 16.30
N GLU A 79 -1.13 -6.52 17.49
CA GLU A 79 -1.51 -5.54 18.50
C GLU A 79 -0.32 -5.24 19.40
N LYS A 80 -0.05 -3.94 19.63
CA LYS A 80 0.99 -3.47 20.53
C LYS A 80 0.45 -2.37 21.42
N THR A 81 0.85 -2.42 22.68
CA THR A 81 0.55 -1.37 23.66
C THR A 81 1.82 -0.58 23.93
N PHE A 82 1.75 0.73 23.72
CA PHE A 82 2.86 1.66 24.00
C PHE A 82 2.56 2.46 25.28
N ARG A 83 3.63 2.73 26.02
CA ARG A 83 3.56 3.63 27.19
C ARG A 83 3.70 5.08 26.73
N PRO A 84 3.15 6.05 27.48
CA PRO A 84 3.24 7.48 27.17
C PRO A 84 4.66 8.02 26.95
N THR A 85 5.66 7.39 27.50
CA THR A 85 7.07 7.81 27.38
C THR A 85 7.85 7.04 26.33
N GLU A 86 7.24 6.02 25.71
CA GLU A 86 7.88 5.18 24.71
C GLU A 86 7.97 5.94 23.39
N LYS A 87 9.15 5.94 22.78
CA LYS A 87 9.42 6.62 21.50
C LYS A 87 9.67 5.57 20.44
N CYS A 88 8.97 5.67 19.33
CA CYS A 88 9.22 4.84 18.16
C CYS A 88 9.80 5.71 17.04
N PRO A 89 10.88 5.29 16.38
CA PRO A 89 11.39 5.97 15.20
C PRO A 89 10.32 5.98 14.10
N GLN A 90 10.13 7.12 13.47
CA GLN A 90 9.29 7.20 12.27
C GLN A 90 10.04 6.57 11.10
N ALA A 91 9.43 5.60 10.45
CA ALA A 91 9.94 5.04 9.21
C ALA A 91 9.43 5.89 8.04
N ARG A 92 10.34 6.52 7.31
CA ARG A 92 10.00 7.22 6.08
C ARG A 92 10.13 6.23 4.93
N ILE A 93 9.01 5.94 4.27
CA ILE A 93 8.98 5.10 3.08
C ILE A 93 9.17 5.99 1.87
N ASP A 94 10.21 5.71 1.11
CA ASP A 94 10.42 6.33 -0.19
C ASP A 94 9.65 5.53 -1.24
N ARG A 95 8.88 6.24 -2.07
CA ARG A 95 8.15 5.68 -3.21
C ARG A 95 8.68 6.30 -4.47
N LYS A 96 9.13 5.46 -5.39
CA LYS A 96 9.68 5.87 -6.68
C LYS A 96 8.88 5.24 -7.80
N ASP A 97 8.42 6.05 -8.74
CA ASP A 97 7.77 5.56 -9.95
C ASP A 97 8.82 4.94 -10.87
N MET A 98 8.64 3.68 -11.24
CA MET A 98 9.54 2.95 -12.13
C MET A 98 8.71 2.14 -13.13
N GLN A 99 9.23 2.02 -14.35
CA GLN A 99 8.63 1.25 -15.41
C GLN A 99 8.97 -0.22 -15.25
N TYR A 100 7.98 -1.10 -15.23
CA TYR A 100 8.19 -2.54 -15.32
C TYR A 100 8.64 -2.90 -16.73
N LEU A 101 9.77 -3.59 -16.88
CA LEU A 101 10.32 -3.94 -18.19
C LEU A 101 9.92 -5.36 -18.59
N TYR A 102 10.42 -6.35 -17.87
CA TYR A 102 10.22 -7.77 -18.18
C TYR A 102 10.54 -8.66 -16.97
N GLU A 103 10.19 -9.92 -17.09
CA GLU A 103 10.52 -10.99 -16.16
C GLU A 103 11.60 -11.89 -16.78
N ASP A 104 12.59 -12.29 -15.98
CA ASP A 104 13.59 -13.28 -16.33
C ASP A 104 13.76 -14.29 -15.18
N GLY A 105 13.11 -15.42 -15.30
CA GLY A 105 13.02 -16.42 -14.25
C GLY A 105 12.35 -15.88 -12.99
N ASP A 106 13.11 -15.79 -11.88
CA ASP A 106 12.59 -15.28 -10.61
C ASP A 106 12.85 -13.78 -10.41
N LEU A 107 13.36 -13.09 -11.43
CA LEU A 107 13.71 -11.67 -11.35
C LEU A 107 12.81 -10.83 -12.24
N TYR A 108 12.35 -9.73 -11.67
CA TYR A 108 11.53 -8.72 -12.32
C TYR A 108 12.33 -7.43 -12.43
N TYR A 109 12.46 -6.92 -13.65
CA TYR A 109 13.27 -5.76 -13.95
C TYR A 109 12.41 -4.50 -14.04
N PHE A 110 12.84 -3.47 -13.32
CA PHE A 110 12.22 -2.16 -13.32
C PHE A 110 13.24 -1.11 -13.70
N MET A 111 12.81 -0.09 -14.40
CA MET A 111 13.66 1.03 -14.85
C MET A 111 13.09 2.36 -14.37
N ASP A 112 13.94 3.17 -13.82
CA ASP A 112 13.66 4.58 -13.59
C ASP A 112 13.65 5.33 -14.93
N THR A 113 12.55 5.98 -15.27
CA THR A 113 12.39 6.69 -16.53
C THR A 113 13.17 8.00 -16.62
N GLU A 114 13.68 8.52 -15.50
CA GLU A 114 14.48 9.75 -15.45
C GLU A 114 15.98 9.46 -15.54
N THR A 115 16.45 8.47 -14.74
CA THR A 115 17.88 8.15 -14.65
C THR A 115 18.29 6.97 -15.53
N TYR A 116 17.32 6.17 -16.01
CA TYR A 116 17.51 4.90 -16.73
C TYR A 116 18.21 3.82 -15.92
N ASP A 117 18.31 4.01 -14.61
CA ASP A 117 18.82 2.98 -13.71
C ASP A 117 17.85 1.80 -13.64
N GLN A 118 18.38 0.60 -13.71
CA GLN A 118 17.60 -0.63 -13.64
C GLN A 118 17.79 -1.29 -12.27
N VAL A 119 16.70 -1.83 -11.74
CA VAL A 119 16.66 -2.59 -10.50
C VAL A 119 15.99 -3.93 -10.76
N ALA A 120 16.66 -5.01 -10.37
CA ALA A 120 16.08 -6.35 -10.39
C ALA A 120 15.53 -6.68 -9.01
N LEU A 121 14.25 -7.10 -8.95
CA LEU A 121 13.56 -7.52 -7.74
C LEU A 121 13.17 -8.98 -7.86
N ASN A 122 13.27 -9.73 -6.77
CA ASN A 122 12.87 -11.12 -6.72
C ASN A 122 11.35 -11.28 -6.58
N SER A 123 10.84 -12.46 -6.93
CA SER A 123 9.42 -12.81 -6.84
C SER A 123 8.85 -12.63 -5.42
N GLU A 124 9.65 -12.86 -4.36
CA GLU A 124 9.23 -12.65 -2.97
C GLU A 124 8.89 -11.17 -2.67
N THR A 125 9.65 -10.23 -3.26
CA THR A 125 9.44 -8.79 -3.08
C THR A 125 8.29 -8.27 -3.92
N VAL A 126 8.14 -8.80 -5.12
CA VAL A 126 7.09 -8.43 -6.08
C VAL A 126 5.74 -9.04 -5.69
N GLY A 127 5.73 -10.31 -5.25
CA GLY A 127 4.52 -11.05 -4.90
C GLY A 127 3.49 -11.02 -6.04
N ASP A 128 2.22 -10.83 -5.67
CA ASP A 128 1.11 -10.77 -6.64
C ASP A 128 0.94 -9.39 -7.32
N ALA A 129 1.85 -8.44 -7.07
CA ALA A 129 1.69 -7.05 -7.53
C ALA A 129 1.62 -6.95 -9.07
N LEU A 130 2.33 -7.81 -9.78
CA LEU A 130 2.38 -7.79 -11.24
C LEU A 130 1.34 -8.68 -11.92
N LYS A 131 0.47 -9.35 -11.18
CA LYS A 131 -0.53 -10.28 -11.72
C LYS A 131 -1.37 -9.65 -12.86
N PHE A 132 -1.66 -8.36 -12.76
CA PHE A 132 -2.46 -7.60 -13.72
C PHE A 132 -1.66 -6.50 -14.42
N VAL A 133 -0.34 -6.47 -14.30
CA VAL A 133 0.51 -5.42 -14.85
C VAL A 133 1.21 -5.94 -16.09
N LYS A 134 1.14 -5.17 -17.17
CA LYS A 134 1.87 -5.44 -18.42
C LYS A 134 3.28 -4.88 -18.37
N GLU A 135 4.12 -5.39 -19.26
CA GLU A 135 5.40 -4.74 -19.59
C GLU A 135 5.18 -3.29 -20.01
N ASN A 136 6.11 -2.45 -19.61
CA ASN A 136 6.11 -0.99 -19.81
C ASN A 136 5.10 -0.19 -18.98
N GLU A 137 4.35 -0.81 -18.10
CA GLU A 137 3.48 -0.11 -17.14
C GLU A 137 4.29 0.49 -15.99
N MET A 138 3.78 1.61 -15.46
CA MET A 138 4.41 2.30 -14.33
C MET A 138 3.96 1.70 -13.01
N CYS A 139 4.92 1.31 -12.17
CA CYS A 139 4.71 0.81 -10.82
C CYS A 139 5.43 1.69 -9.80
N LYS A 140 4.97 1.69 -8.56
CA LYS A 140 5.67 2.37 -7.46
C LYS A 140 6.51 1.38 -6.68
N ILE A 141 7.80 1.61 -6.68
CA ILE A 141 8.76 0.83 -5.89
C ILE A 141 8.86 1.46 -4.51
N CYS A 142 8.51 0.69 -3.47
CA CYS A 142 8.56 1.13 -2.09
C CYS A 142 9.87 0.68 -1.44
N SER A 143 10.61 1.63 -0.88
CA SER A 143 11.86 1.37 -0.19
C SER A 143 11.93 2.04 1.18
N TYR A 144 12.72 1.44 2.06
CA TYR A 144 13.07 1.98 3.37
C TYR A 144 14.58 1.89 3.57
N ASN A 145 15.21 3.03 3.88
CA ASN A 145 16.68 3.13 3.99
C ASN A 145 17.42 2.55 2.77
N GLY A 146 16.90 2.82 1.56
CA GLY A 146 17.48 2.33 0.30
C GLY A 146 17.21 0.85 -0.01
N LYS A 147 16.52 0.12 0.87
CA LYS A 147 16.17 -1.29 0.65
C LYS A 147 14.73 -1.42 0.18
N VAL A 148 14.55 -1.96 -1.01
CA VAL A 148 13.22 -2.22 -1.57
C VAL A 148 12.56 -3.37 -0.79
N PHE A 149 11.27 -3.23 -0.51
CA PHE A 149 10.49 -4.25 0.22
C PHE A 149 9.15 -4.58 -0.42
N SER A 150 8.62 -3.74 -1.32
CA SER A 150 7.38 -4.03 -2.05
C SER A 150 7.27 -3.22 -3.34
N VAL A 151 6.38 -3.70 -4.21
CA VAL A 151 5.95 -3.04 -5.45
C VAL A 151 4.46 -2.74 -5.32
N GLU A 152 4.06 -1.51 -5.62
CA GLU A 152 2.65 -1.10 -5.68
C GLU A 152 2.28 -0.92 -7.16
N PRO A 153 1.38 -1.74 -7.73
CA PRO A 153 0.91 -1.58 -9.11
C PRO A 153 0.01 -0.34 -9.24
N PRO A 154 -0.28 0.11 -10.47
CA PRO A 154 -1.33 1.10 -10.69
C PRO A 154 -2.66 0.58 -10.13
N LEU A 155 -3.49 1.48 -9.59
CA LEU A 155 -4.77 1.10 -8.97
C LEU A 155 -5.74 0.46 -9.97
N PHE A 156 -5.68 0.87 -11.20
CA PHE A 156 -6.52 0.40 -12.30
C PHE A 156 -5.66 0.11 -13.52
N VAL A 157 -5.98 -0.97 -14.20
CA VAL A 157 -5.34 -1.37 -15.45
C VAL A 157 -6.40 -1.68 -16.51
N GLU A 158 -6.02 -1.53 -17.77
CA GLU A 158 -6.85 -1.87 -18.91
C GLU A 158 -6.21 -3.04 -19.64
N LEU A 159 -6.90 -4.20 -19.60
CA LEU A 159 -6.42 -5.45 -20.16
C LEU A 159 -7.40 -6.01 -21.18
N GLU A 160 -6.86 -6.62 -22.23
CA GLU A 160 -7.65 -7.33 -23.22
C GLU A 160 -7.94 -8.77 -22.76
N ILE A 161 -9.16 -9.24 -23.02
CA ILE A 161 -9.55 -10.61 -22.75
C ILE A 161 -9.03 -11.50 -23.88
N THR A 162 -8.17 -12.43 -23.53
CA THR A 162 -7.57 -13.40 -24.47
C THR A 162 -8.39 -14.66 -24.60
N ASP A 163 -9.11 -15.07 -23.53
CA ASP A 163 -9.95 -16.25 -23.53
C ASP A 163 -11.13 -16.11 -22.57
N THR A 164 -12.32 -16.56 -22.97
CA THR A 164 -13.50 -16.65 -22.12
C THR A 164 -14.53 -17.58 -22.72
N GLU A 165 -15.27 -18.27 -21.89
CA GLU A 165 -16.40 -19.08 -22.34
C GLU A 165 -17.53 -18.21 -22.93
N PRO A 166 -18.25 -18.70 -23.96
CA PRO A 166 -19.42 -18.01 -24.45
C PRO A 166 -20.49 -17.94 -23.35
N GLY A 167 -21.08 -16.76 -23.18
CA GLY A 167 -22.19 -16.58 -22.22
C GLY A 167 -23.44 -17.34 -22.69
N PHE A 168 -23.93 -18.29 -21.91
CA PHE A 168 -25.17 -19.00 -22.23
C PHE A 168 -26.39 -18.12 -21.94
N LYS A 169 -27.28 -17.99 -22.95
CA LYS A 169 -28.58 -17.28 -22.87
C LYS A 169 -29.59 -18.07 -22.00
N GLY A 170 -29.28 -18.50 -20.85
CA GLY A 170 -30.17 -19.23 -19.97
C GLY A 170 -30.04 -18.85 -18.50
N ASP A 171 -28.92 -18.27 -18.12
CA ASP A 171 -28.69 -17.77 -16.76
C ASP A 171 -29.26 -16.37 -16.61
N THR A 172 -30.57 -16.29 -16.32
CA THR A 172 -31.28 -15.04 -16.01
C THR A 172 -31.03 -14.57 -14.58
N ALA A 173 -30.06 -15.13 -13.88
CA ALA A 173 -29.65 -14.64 -12.58
C ALA A 173 -29.00 -13.25 -12.72
N THR A 174 -29.62 -12.24 -12.14
CA THR A 174 -29.08 -10.88 -12.05
C THR A 174 -27.70 -10.95 -11.39
N GLY A 175 -26.64 -10.55 -12.13
CA GLY A 175 -25.27 -10.56 -11.63
C GLY A 175 -24.47 -11.84 -11.94
N ALA A 176 -24.89 -12.70 -12.86
CA ALA A 176 -24.12 -13.86 -13.29
C ALA A 176 -22.80 -13.39 -13.95
N THR A 177 -21.71 -14.02 -13.51
CA THR A 177 -20.35 -13.78 -14.02
C THR A 177 -19.75 -15.06 -14.58
N LYS A 178 -18.77 -14.94 -15.46
CA LYS A 178 -17.99 -16.03 -16.02
C LYS A 178 -16.50 -15.75 -15.88
N PRO A 179 -15.66 -16.79 -15.82
CA PRO A 179 -14.22 -16.60 -15.85
C PRO A 179 -13.75 -16.13 -17.21
N ALA A 180 -12.80 -15.21 -17.22
CA ALA A 180 -12.11 -14.74 -18.41
C ALA A 180 -10.61 -14.63 -18.11
N VAL A 181 -9.79 -15.00 -19.08
CA VAL A 181 -8.34 -14.84 -19.02
C VAL A 181 -7.97 -13.57 -19.74
N VAL A 182 -7.17 -12.74 -19.09
CA VAL A 182 -6.66 -11.49 -19.67
C VAL A 182 -5.25 -11.68 -20.22
N GLU A 183 -4.77 -10.72 -21.00
CA GLU A 183 -3.48 -10.78 -21.71
C GLU A 183 -2.26 -11.03 -20.81
N THR A 184 -2.36 -10.75 -19.50
CA THR A 184 -1.32 -11.10 -18.53
C THR A 184 -1.39 -12.57 -18.05
N GLY A 185 -2.33 -13.35 -18.54
CA GLY A 185 -2.57 -14.74 -18.11
C GLY A 185 -3.39 -14.88 -16.82
N ALA A 186 -3.78 -13.75 -16.21
CA ALA A 186 -4.60 -13.75 -15.00
C ALA A 186 -6.07 -14.05 -15.32
N THR A 187 -6.75 -14.73 -14.39
CA THR A 187 -8.19 -14.96 -14.49
C THR A 187 -8.98 -13.93 -13.70
N VAL A 188 -10.00 -13.35 -14.33
CA VAL A 188 -10.92 -12.36 -13.75
C VAL A 188 -12.35 -12.82 -14.00
N TYR A 189 -13.26 -12.56 -13.06
CA TYR A 189 -14.68 -12.81 -13.25
C TYR A 189 -15.35 -11.59 -13.89
N VAL A 190 -15.97 -11.81 -15.05
CA VAL A 190 -16.60 -10.76 -15.85
C VAL A 190 -18.09 -11.05 -16.09
N PRO A 191 -18.92 -10.02 -16.34
CA PRO A 191 -20.32 -10.22 -16.75
C PRO A 191 -20.43 -11.06 -18.03
N LEU A 192 -21.55 -11.78 -18.19
CA LEU A 192 -21.78 -12.72 -19.31
C LEU A 192 -21.69 -12.07 -20.71
N PHE A 193 -21.95 -10.77 -20.82
CA PHE A 193 -21.93 -10.02 -22.09
C PHE A 193 -20.51 -9.69 -22.60
N VAL A 194 -19.50 -9.85 -21.76
CA VAL A 194 -18.11 -9.57 -22.13
C VAL A 194 -17.55 -10.73 -22.95
N ASN A 195 -16.85 -10.42 -24.04
CA ASN A 195 -16.35 -11.39 -24.99
C ASN A 195 -14.82 -11.33 -25.12
N GLN A 196 -14.26 -12.35 -25.75
CA GLN A 196 -12.86 -12.38 -26.16
C GLN A 196 -12.58 -11.17 -27.08
N GLY A 197 -11.44 -10.50 -26.88
CA GLY A 197 -11.06 -9.28 -27.58
C GLY A 197 -11.62 -7.98 -26.99
N ASP A 198 -12.53 -8.06 -26.00
CA ASP A 198 -12.97 -6.88 -25.27
C ASP A 198 -11.85 -6.39 -24.33
N LYS A 199 -11.69 -5.06 -24.24
CA LYS A 199 -10.83 -4.44 -23.23
C LYS A 199 -11.64 -4.12 -22.00
N ILE A 200 -11.10 -4.50 -20.85
CA ILE A 200 -11.75 -4.32 -19.56
C ILE A 200 -10.85 -3.56 -18.60
N LYS A 201 -11.49 -2.77 -17.74
CA LYS A 201 -10.82 -2.09 -16.63
C LYS A 201 -10.98 -2.91 -15.37
N ILE A 202 -9.85 -3.14 -14.68
CA ILE A 202 -9.74 -3.99 -13.49
C ILE A 202 -9.19 -3.17 -12.33
N ASP A 203 -9.71 -3.35 -11.10
CA ASP A 203 -9.07 -2.89 -9.87
C ASP A 203 -7.99 -3.91 -9.49
N THR A 204 -6.73 -3.49 -9.51
CA THR A 204 -5.58 -4.39 -9.26
C THR A 204 -5.51 -4.91 -7.84
N ARG A 205 -6.14 -4.23 -6.88
CA ARG A 205 -6.14 -4.62 -5.45
C ARG A 205 -7.09 -5.78 -5.16
N THR A 206 -8.24 -5.79 -5.84
CA THR A 206 -9.29 -6.80 -5.64
C THR A 206 -9.32 -7.84 -6.77
N GLY A 207 -8.78 -7.50 -7.95
CA GLY A 207 -8.90 -8.29 -9.16
C GLY A 207 -10.29 -8.25 -9.77
N GLU A 208 -11.11 -7.26 -9.39
CA GLU A 208 -12.50 -7.16 -9.83
C GLU A 208 -12.63 -6.38 -11.15
N TYR A 209 -13.51 -6.85 -12.00
CA TYR A 209 -13.97 -6.15 -13.19
C TYR A 209 -14.72 -4.88 -12.79
N LEU A 210 -14.39 -3.75 -13.38
CA LEU A 210 -15.07 -2.48 -13.18
C LEU A 210 -15.95 -2.09 -14.35
N SER A 211 -15.40 -2.09 -15.56
CA SER A 211 -16.10 -1.69 -16.76
C SER A 211 -15.43 -2.24 -18.02
N ARG A 212 -16.18 -2.28 -19.10
CA ARG A 212 -15.59 -2.40 -20.45
C ARG A 212 -15.13 -1.03 -20.91
N VAL A 213 -14.00 -0.98 -21.60
CA VAL A 213 -13.38 0.24 -22.17
C VAL A 213 -13.80 0.39 -23.63
#